data_fca272b38aefe98cd7a7be6a43504d2f
#
_entry.id   fca272b38aefe98cd7a7be6a43504d2f
#
_cell.length_a   1.000
_cell.length_b   1.000
_cell.length_c   1.000
_cell.angle_alpha   90.00
_cell.angle_beta   90.00
_cell.angle_gamma   90.00
#
_symmetry.space_group_name_H-M   'P 1'
#
loop_
_entity.id
_entity.type
_entity.pdbx_description
1 polymer ?
#
loop_
_entity_poly.entity_id
_entity_poly.type
_entity_poly.pdbx_seq_one_letter_code
_entity_poly.pdbx_strand_id
1 'polypeptide(L)'
;MKVKIGKYPSHRFYHNWLYNWFGYSXKQTISIKIHDYDTWSMDHTLAHIILPMLVQLKENNHGHPANLEEQEWDDIMDEMIWAFEQKCRDNWEDDYYGDYDEDQKNGPMVGSFEWIDHEGLKTHQERMTNGFRLFGKYFENLWD
;
A
#
# COMPACT_ATOMS: atom_id res chain seq x y z
N MET A 1 8.14 -14.55 5.11
CA MET A 1 9.15 -13.51 4.78
C MET A 1 9.78 -12.94 6.04
N LYS A 2 11.06 -12.56 5.97
CA LYS A 2 11.73 -11.78 7.02
C LYS A 2 12.46 -10.63 6.36
N VAL A 3 12.06 -9.41 6.67
CA VAL A 3 12.68 -8.19 6.17
C VAL A 3 13.31 -7.45 7.35
N LYS A 4 14.59 -7.19 7.25
CA LYS A 4 15.33 -6.42 8.25
C LYS A 4 16.17 -5.37 7.51
N ILE A 5 15.75 -4.14 7.65
CA ILE A 5 16.49 -2.97 7.15
C ILE A 5 16.80 -2.15 8.39
N GLY A 6 18.07 -2.10 8.78
CA GLY A 6 18.43 -1.54 10.07
C GLY A 6 19.73 -0.78 10.05
N LYS A 7 20.07 -0.23 11.23
CA LYS A 7 21.15 0.70 11.45
C LYS A 7 20.99 1.94 10.56
N TYR A 8 19.89 2.63 10.77
CA TYR A 8 19.66 3.90 10.08
C TYR A 8 20.72 4.92 10.52
N PRO A 9 21.26 5.71 9.59
CA PRO A 9 22.16 6.81 9.97
C PRO A 9 21.45 7.69 11.00
N SER A 10 22.12 7.98 12.09
CA SER A 10 21.61 8.91 13.09
C SER A 10 22.64 10.00 13.31
N HIS A 11 22.17 11.23 13.48
CA HIS A 11 23.02 12.39 13.72
C HIS A 11 23.35 12.53 15.21
N ARG A 12 23.33 11.46 15.98
CA ARG A 12 23.74 11.47 17.38
C ARG A 12 25.22 11.80 17.49
N PHE A 13 25.59 12.60 18.48
CA PHE A 13 26.94 13.12 18.63
C PHE A 13 28.03 12.03 18.64
N TYR A 14 27.74 10.88 19.24
CA TYR A 14 28.69 9.76 19.28
C TYR A 14 28.92 9.10 17.91
N HIS A 15 27.95 9.16 17.00
CA HIS A 15 28.14 8.69 15.62
C HIS A 15 29.10 9.61 14.86
N ASN A 16 28.97 10.93 15.05
CA ASN A 16 29.90 11.91 14.46
C ASN A 16 31.30 11.71 15.02
N TRP A 17 31.41 11.46 16.33
CA TRP A 17 32.70 11.19 16.99
C TRP A 17 33.35 9.92 16.43
N LEU A 18 32.60 8.82 16.29
CA LEU A 18 33.10 7.56 15.72
C LEU A 18 33.54 7.73 14.26
N TYR A 19 32.79 8.50 13.50
CA TYR A 19 33.16 8.80 12.09
C TYR A 19 34.47 9.60 12.04
N ASN A 20 34.59 10.66 12.83
CA ASN A 20 35.74 11.55 12.80
C ASN A 20 37.03 10.87 13.29
N TRP A 21 36.90 9.97 14.26
CA TRP A 21 38.09 9.33 14.86
C TRP A 21 38.47 8.00 14.20
N PHE A 22 37.49 7.26 13.73
CA PHE A 22 37.72 5.88 13.22
C PHE A 22 37.23 5.65 11.79
N GLY A 23 36.68 6.67 11.14
CA GLY A 23 36.08 6.54 9.82
C GLY A 23 34.86 5.59 9.78
N TYR A 24 34.25 5.36 10.94
CA TYR A 24 33.14 4.41 11.05
C TYR A 24 31.84 5.05 10.58
N SER A 25 31.25 4.46 9.58
CA SER A 25 29.92 4.89 9.08
C SER A 25 28.89 3.79 9.19
N UNK A 26 27.70 3.97 9.67
CA UNK A 26 26.92 3.25 9.71
C UNK A 26 26.58 2.84 8.61
N LYS A 27 26.77 1.96 8.18
CA LYS A 27 26.25 1.34 6.97
C LYS A 27 24.94 0.64 7.29
N GLN A 28 23.95 0.94 6.50
CA GLN A 28 22.66 0.27 6.60
C GLN A 28 22.81 -1.22 6.32
N THR A 29 22.25 -2.05 7.19
CA THR A 29 22.21 -3.50 6.99
C THR A 29 20.87 -3.88 6.37
N ILE A 30 20.91 -4.49 5.20
CA ILE A 30 19.72 -5.00 4.50
C ILE A 30 19.81 -6.52 4.47
N SER A 31 18.84 -7.17 5.08
CA SER A 31 18.71 -8.63 5.08
C SER A 31 17.26 -8.98 4.77
N ILE A 32 17.06 -9.61 3.64
CA ILE A 32 15.71 -9.98 3.16
C ILE A 32 15.72 -11.47 2.86
N LYS A 33 14.85 -12.22 3.52
CA LYS A 33 14.63 -13.66 3.28
C LYS A 33 13.21 -13.86 2.80
N ILE A 34 13.07 -14.38 1.61
CA ILE A 34 11.78 -14.66 0.95
C ILE A 34 11.53 -16.16 1.01
N HIS A 35 10.30 -16.53 1.27
CA HIS A 35 9.81 -17.91 1.21
C HIS A 35 8.90 -18.06 0.00
N ASP A 36 8.73 -19.27 -0.52
CA ASP A 36 7.90 -19.53 -1.71
C ASP A 36 6.46 -19.02 -1.53
N TYR A 37 5.90 -19.15 -0.32
CA TYR A 37 4.56 -18.65 0.00
C TYR A 37 4.44 -17.12 -0.09
N ASP A 38 5.52 -16.39 0.08
CA ASP A 38 5.49 -14.92 0.02
C ASP A 38 5.23 -14.42 -1.40
N THR A 39 5.50 -15.27 -2.41
CA THR A 39 5.28 -14.94 -3.81
C THR A 39 3.98 -15.50 -4.38
N TRP A 40 3.29 -16.36 -3.64
CA TRP A 40 2.01 -16.92 -4.06
C TRP A 40 0.96 -15.83 -4.30
N SER A 41 0.85 -14.90 -3.33
CA SER A 41 0.05 -13.68 -3.44
C SER A 41 0.95 -12.47 -3.17
N MET A 42 1.89 -12.24 -4.09
CA MET A 42 2.94 -11.22 -3.91
C MET A 42 2.35 -9.82 -3.77
N ASP A 43 1.30 -9.54 -4.51
CA ASP A 43 0.59 -8.27 -4.48
C ASP A 43 0.03 -7.96 -3.07
N HIS A 44 -0.61 -8.95 -2.45
CA HIS A 44 -1.15 -8.84 -1.08
C HIS A 44 -0.01 -8.71 -0.06
N THR A 45 1.03 -9.53 -0.19
CA THR A 45 2.22 -9.47 0.68
C THR A 45 2.88 -8.09 0.64
N LEU A 46 3.05 -7.54 -0.56
CA LEU A 46 3.65 -6.21 -0.75
C LEU A 46 2.73 -5.10 -0.22
N ALA A 47 1.41 -5.23 -0.39
CA ALA A 47 0.46 -4.24 0.10
C ALA A 47 0.62 -4.02 1.61
N HIS A 48 0.77 -5.10 2.39
CA HIS A 48 0.98 -5.03 3.85
C HIS A 48 2.30 -4.33 4.25
N ILE A 49 3.28 -4.28 3.35
CA ILE A 49 4.55 -3.56 3.59
C ILE A 49 4.41 -2.10 3.16
N ILE A 50 3.81 -1.86 1.99
CA ILE A 50 3.72 -0.55 1.36
C ILE A 50 2.75 0.36 2.12
N LEU A 51 1.59 -0.15 2.52
CA LEU A 51 0.54 0.64 3.18
C LEU A 51 1.06 1.42 4.40
N PRO A 52 1.68 0.78 5.41
CA PRO A 52 2.18 1.54 6.57
C PRO A 52 3.30 2.52 6.21
N MET A 53 4.06 2.26 5.14
CA MET A 53 5.09 3.20 4.68
C MET A 53 4.46 4.45 4.04
N LEU A 54 3.40 4.28 3.24
CA LEU A 54 2.68 5.40 2.65
C LEU A 54 2.00 6.27 3.71
N VAL A 55 1.35 5.62 4.68
CA VAL A 55 0.70 6.31 5.81
C VAL A 55 1.72 7.14 6.57
N GLN A 56 2.86 6.52 6.94
CA GLN A 56 3.92 7.22 7.67
C GLN A 56 4.54 8.35 6.85
N LEU A 57 4.73 8.12 5.55
CA LEU A 57 5.25 9.16 4.66
C LEU A 57 4.30 10.36 4.62
N LYS A 58 3.01 10.13 4.43
CA LYS A 58 2.00 11.20 4.41
C LYS A 58 1.98 11.99 5.72
N GLU A 59 2.01 11.29 6.88
CA GLU A 59 1.96 11.92 8.21
C GLU A 59 3.18 12.81 8.49
N ASN A 60 4.32 12.51 7.90
CA ASN A 60 5.58 13.21 8.17
C ASN A 60 6.12 13.99 6.96
N ASN A 61 5.34 14.05 5.90
CA ASN A 61 5.76 14.68 4.64
C ASN A 61 5.95 16.19 4.81
N HIS A 62 7.07 16.69 4.31
CA HIS A 62 7.44 18.10 4.34
C HIS A 62 7.62 18.67 2.92
N GLY A 63 7.35 17.88 1.90
CA GLY A 63 7.54 18.29 0.52
C GLY A 63 6.59 17.61 -0.46
N HIS A 64 6.54 18.14 -1.65
CA HIS A 64 5.73 17.59 -2.75
C HIS A 64 6.50 17.71 -4.07
N PRO A 65 6.17 16.90 -5.08
CA PRO A 65 6.79 17.03 -6.40
C PRO A 65 6.65 18.46 -6.94
N ALA A 66 7.70 19.00 -7.55
CA ALA A 66 7.78 20.40 -7.99
C ALA A 66 6.68 20.82 -8.99
N ASN A 67 6.04 19.83 -9.63
CA ASN A 67 4.97 20.06 -10.62
C ASN A 67 3.56 19.91 -10.05
N LEU A 68 3.43 19.78 -8.74
CA LEU A 68 2.14 19.63 -8.05
C LEU A 68 2.02 20.67 -6.94
N GLU A 69 0.80 20.99 -6.58
CA GLU A 69 0.50 21.75 -5.38
C GLU A 69 0.42 20.79 -4.19
N GLU A 70 0.63 21.29 -2.98
CA GLU A 70 0.59 20.51 -1.73
C GLU A 70 -0.71 19.70 -1.59
N GLN A 71 -1.86 20.36 -1.84
CA GLN A 71 -3.16 19.69 -1.75
C GLN A 71 -3.32 18.58 -2.80
N GLU A 72 -2.83 18.80 -4.01
CA GLU A 72 -2.87 17.78 -5.07
C GLU A 72 -2.05 16.54 -4.68
N TRP A 73 -0.90 16.78 -4.03
CA TRP A 73 -0.04 15.69 -3.56
C TRP A 73 -0.73 14.90 -2.44
N ASP A 74 -1.36 15.59 -1.50
CA ASP A 74 -2.13 14.96 -0.42
C ASP A 74 -3.27 14.09 -0.97
N ASP A 75 -4.01 14.60 -1.95
CA ASP A 75 -5.10 13.87 -2.60
C ASP A 75 -4.57 12.60 -3.32
N ILE A 76 -3.42 12.71 -3.98
CA ILE A 76 -2.74 11.58 -4.65
C ILE A 76 -2.30 10.53 -3.61
N MET A 77 -1.72 10.98 -2.49
CA MET A 77 -1.31 10.10 -1.40
C MET A 77 -2.53 9.35 -0.82
N ASP A 78 -3.65 10.06 -0.63
CA ASP A 78 -4.89 9.45 -0.13
C ASP A 78 -5.43 8.38 -1.09
N GLU A 79 -5.40 8.62 -2.39
CA GLU A 79 -5.84 7.62 -3.38
C GLU A 79 -4.93 6.39 -3.39
N MET A 80 -3.62 6.60 -3.23
CA MET A 80 -2.67 5.49 -3.11
C MET A 80 -2.95 4.68 -1.83
N ILE A 81 -3.05 5.36 -0.68
CA ILE A 81 -3.31 4.73 0.63
C ILE A 81 -4.62 3.93 0.55
N TRP A 82 -5.70 4.56 0.06
CA TRP A 82 -7.00 3.90 -0.09
C TRP A 82 -6.90 2.60 -0.90
N ALA A 83 -6.19 2.63 -2.04
CA ALA A 83 -6.04 1.44 -2.89
C ALA A 83 -5.32 0.30 -2.16
N PHE A 84 -4.25 0.64 -1.41
CA PHE A 84 -3.52 -0.36 -0.63
C PHE A 84 -4.32 -0.85 0.59
N GLU A 85 -5.17 -0.01 1.20
CA GLU A 85 -6.10 -0.41 2.26
C GLU A 85 -7.09 -1.46 1.73
N GLN A 86 -7.70 -1.18 0.57
CA GLN A 86 -8.64 -2.13 -0.05
C GLN A 86 -7.91 -3.45 -0.39
N LYS A 87 -6.68 -3.37 -0.88
CA LYS A 87 -5.87 -4.57 -1.20
C LYS A 87 -5.52 -5.39 0.05
N CYS A 88 -5.34 -4.74 1.20
CA CYS A 88 -5.06 -5.42 2.47
C CYS A 88 -6.32 -6.00 3.11
N ARG A 89 -7.50 -5.58 2.66
CA ARG A 89 -8.79 -6.07 3.14
C ARG A 89 -9.13 -7.37 2.38
N ASP A 90 -9.31 -8.47 3.10
CA ASP A 90 -9.50 -9.79 2.48
C ASP A 90 -10.83 -9.93 1.74
N ASN A 91 -11.86 -9.16 2.12
CA ASN A 91 -13.22 -9.37 1.65
C ASN A 91 -13.91 -8.06 1.24
N TRP A 92 -13.18 -7.17 0.55
CA TRP A 92 -13.78 -5.91 0.06
C TRP A 92 -14.91 -6.16 -0.95
N GLU A 93 -14.85 -7.28 -1.66
CA GLU A 93 -15.87 -7.68 -2.64
C GLU A 93 -17.22 -7.95 -1.99
N ASP A 94 -17.22 -8.39 -0.71
CA ASP A 94 -18.44 -8.71 0.03
C ASP A 94 -19.39 -7.49 0.17
N ASP A 95 -18.86 -6.28 0.09
CA ASP A 95 -19.65 -5.04 0.14
C ASP A 95 -20.62 -4.93 -1.06
N TYR A 96 -20.38 -5.70 -2.13
CA TYR A 96 -21.10 -5.65 -3.40
C TYR A 96 -21.97 -6.90 -3.62
N TYR A 97 -21.97 -7.83 -2.67
CA TYR A 97 -22.81 -9.02 -2.72
C TYR A 97 -24.02 -8.85 -1.81
N GLY A 98 -25.21 -8.99 -2.37
CA GLY A 98 -26.44 -9.01 -1.61
C GLY A 98 -26.61 -10.32 -0.86
N ASP A 99 -27.72 -10.44 -0.12
CA ASP A 99 -27.98 -11.60 0.74
C ASP A 99 -28.44 -12.81 -0.11
N TYR A 100 -27.52 -13.71 -0.34
CA TYR A 100 -27.74 -14.94 -1.12
C TYR A 100 -28.92 -15.78 -0.59
N ASP A 101 -29.15 -15.77 0.73
CA ASP A 101 -30.20 -16.59 1.39
C ASP A 101 -31.62 -16.08 1.13
N GLU A 102 -31.83 -14.79 0.95
CA GLU A 102 -33.17 -14.24 0.68
C GLU A 102 -33.60 -14.50 -0.78
N ASP A 103 -32.66 -14.40 -1.72
CA ASP A 103 -32.96 -14.61 -3.15
C ASP A 103 -33.22 -16.07 -3.52
N GLN A 104 -32.55 -17.01 -2.85
CA GLN A 104 -32.78 -18.44 -3.08
C GLN A 104 -34.18 -18.92 -2.60
N LYS A 105 -34.76 -18.23 -1.64
CA LYS A 105 -36.12 -18.62 -1.11
C LYS A 105 -37.25 -18.20 -2.05
N ASN A 106 -37.02 -17.29 -2.98
CA ASN A 106 -38.11 -16.64 -3.73
C ASN A 106 -38.02 -16.81 -5.26
N GLY A 107 -37.04 -17.54 -5.80
CA GLY A 107 -36.88 -17.62 -7.25
C GLY A 107 -36.48 -18.98 -7.81
N PRO A 108 -36.81 -19.26 -9.08
CA PRO A 108 -36.29 -20.44 -9.74
C PRO A 108 -34.78 -20.37 -9.93
N MET A 109 -34.13 -21.48 -9.76
CA MET A 109 -32.67 -21.69 -9.83
C MET A 109 -32.13 -21.42 -11.23
N VAL A 110 -32.38 -20.25 -11.80
CA VAL A 110 -31.86 -19.88 -13.13
C VAL A 110 -31.19 -18.51 -13.09
N GLY A 111 -29.92 -18.55 -12.88
CA GLY A 111 -28.93 -17.76 -13.56
C GLY A 111 -29.02 -16.23 -13.60
N SER A 112 -29.76 -15.58 -12.73
CA SER A 112 -29.60 -14.13 -12.60
C SER A 112 -28.75 -13.86 -11.36
N PHE A 113 -27.53 -13.40 -11.57
CA PHE A 113 -26.65 -12.88 -10.50
C PHE A 113 -27.07 -11.45 -10.13
N GLU A 114 -28.40 -11.21 -10.02
CA GLU A 114 -28.99 -9.91 -9.71
C GLU A 114 -28.63 -9.42 -8.30
N TRP A 115 -28.17 -10.34 -7.44
CA TRP A 115 -27.70 -10.04 -6.08
C TRP A 115 -26.27 -9.45 -6.06
N ILE A 116 -25.61 -9.35 -7.22
CA ILE A 116 -24.24 -8.77 -7.31
C ILE A 116 -24.32 -7.38 -7.92
N ASP A 117 -23.79 -6.39 -7.23
CA ASP A 117 -23.60 -5.05 -7.78
C ASP A 117 -22.36 -5.02 -8.66
N HIS A 118 -22.53 -5.46 -9.88
CA HIS A 118 -21.44 -5.50 -10.89
C HIS A 118 -20.86 -4.11 -11.20
N GLU A 119 -21.70 -3.08 -11.19
CA GLU A 119 -21.25 -1.72 -11.47
C GLU A 119 -20.42 -1.16 -10.30
N GLY A 120 -20.86 -1.41 -9.09
CA GLY A 120 -20.12 -1.08 -7.86
C GLY A 120 -18.77 -1.77 -7.82
N LEU A 121 -18.73 -3.09 -8.05
CA LEU A 121 -17.50 -3.89 -8.13
C LEU A 121 -16.51 -3.31 -9.14
N LYS A 122 -17.02 -3.02 -10.34
CA LYS A 122 -16.20 -2.47 -11.43
C LYS A 122 -15.60 -1.11 -11.05
N THR A 123 -16.45 -0.22 -10.53
CA THR A 123 -16.04 1.14 -10.11
C THR A 123 -14.98 1.08 -9.02
N HIS A 124 -15.19 0.21 -8.01
CA HIS A 124 -14.23 -0.02 -6.92
C HIS A 124 -12.88 -0.50 -7.49
N GLN A 125 -12.91 -1.52 -8.35
CA GLN A 125 -11.70 -2.07 -8.97
C GLN A 125 -10.96 -1.04 -9.82
N GLU A 126 -11.70 -0.20 -10.57
CA GLU A 126 -11.11 0.88 -11.37
C GLU A 126 -10.41 1.91 -10.49
N ARG A 127 -11.01 2.26 -9.33
CA ARG A 127 -10.40 3.18 -8.36
C ARG A 127 -9.13 2.57 -7.75
N MET A 128 -9.17 1.28 -7.35
CA MET A 128 -7.98 0.57 -6.86
C MET A 128 -6.85 0.59 -7.90
N THR A 129 -7.21 0.28 -9.15
CA THR A 129 -6.25 0.28 -10.29
C THR A 129 -5.63 1.67 -10.47
N ASN A 130 -6.43 2.73 -10.33
CA ASN A 130 -5.93 4.10 -10.40
C ASN A 130 -4.93 4.40 -9.28
N GLY A 131 -5.21 3.98 -8.04
CA GLY A 131 -4.29 4.14 -6.89
C GLY A 131 -2.95 3.45 -7.13
N PHE A 132 -2.97 2.22 -7.66
CA PHE A 132 -1.73 1.49 -8.00
C PHE A 132 -0.98 2.17 -9.15
N ARG A 133 -1.70 2.72 -10.14
CA ARG A 133 -1.11 3.49 -11.23
C ARG A 133 -0.43 4.77 -10.71
N LEU A 134 -1.06 5.46 -9.76
CA LEU A 134 -0.49 6.64 -9.10
C LEU A 134 0.78 6.27 -8.32
N PHE A 135 0.75 5.16 -7.58
CA PHE A 135 1.92 4.63 -6.86
C PHE A 135 3.10 4.40 -7.82
N GLY A 136 2.84 3.74 -8.95
CA GLY A 136 3.88 3.51 -9.97
C GLY A 136 4.38 4.81 -10.61
N LYS A 137 3.46 5.74 -10.91
CA LYS A 137 3.79 7.03 -11.52
C LYS A 137 4.69 7.88 -10.64
N TYR A 138 4.41 7.91 -9.33
CA TYR A 138 5.13 8.76 -8.37
C TYR A 138 6.13 7.98 -7.51
N PHE A 139 6.48 6.77 -7.90
CA PHE A 139 7.37 5.88 -7.14
C PHE A 139 8.69 6.58 -6.76
N GLU A 140 9.26 7.34 -7.67
CA GLU A 140 10.54 8.04 -7.45
C GLU A 140 10.38 9.30 -6.59
N ASN A 141 9.14 9.71 -6.29
CA ASN A 141 8.83 10.87 -5.46
C ASN A 141 8.43 10.49 -4.02
N LEU A 142 8.44 9.17 -3.69
CA LEU A 142 8.06 8.67 -2.37
C LEU A 142 9.25 8.79 -1.40
N TRP A 143 9.57 10.02 -1.04
CA TRP A 143 10.64 10.35 -0.07
C TRP A 143 10.32 11.67 0.64
N ASP A 144 10.88 11.86 1.85
CA ASP A 144 10.73 13.06 2.69
C ASP A 144 12.07 13.82 2.75
#